data_0e31a6a10718919e3e132036be1e7fb7
#
_entry.id   0e31a6a10718919e3e132036be1e7fb7
#
_cell.length_a   1.000
_cell.length_b   1.000
_cell.length_c   1.000
_cell.angle_alpha   90.00
_cell.angle_beta   90.00
_cell.angle_gamma   90.00
#
_symmetry.space_group_name_H-M   'P 1'
#
loop_
_entity.id
_entity.type
_entity.pdbx_description
1 polymer ?
#
loop_
_entity_poly.entity_id
_entity_poly.type
_entity_poly.pdbx_seq_one_letter_code
_entity_poly.pdbx_strand_id
1 'polypeptide(L)'
;RAWLDSFYPTLMENGRTAGKTWGIPFQRSTIVMYYNKDAFREAGLDPDKPPATWYELVEAGKKLTASDGSKWGMMIPSTGYPYWMFGALTMQNDQVLMSGSGDQTYFDASGAVDALQFWKDLGSKHKVMPEGTIEWGTLRQNFLEGKTAIMWHSTGNLTTVKNNAKFDFGVAMLPSNKRRGTPTGGGNF
;
A
#
# COMPACT_ATOMS: atom_id res chain seq x y z
N ARG A 1 10.35 -19.27 -27.84
CA ARG A 1 10.47 -17.80 -27.76
C ARG A 1 9.09 -17.11 -27.94
N ALA A 2 8.34 -17.47 -28.99
CA ALA A 2 7.02 -16.85 -29.26
C ALA A 2 6.04 -16.88 -28.09
N TRP A 3 6.04 -17.90 -27.25
CA TRP A 3 5.22 -17.95 -26.05
C TRP A 3 5.64 -16.92 -24.99
N LEU A 4 6.94 -16.71 -24.75
CA LEU A 4 7.43 -15.67 -23.84
C LEU A 4 7.10 -14.25 -24.32
N ASP A 5 7.02 -14.07 -25.62
CA ASP A 5 6.69 -12.79 -26.25
C ASP A 5 5.18 -12.45 -26.16
N SER A 6 4.34 -13.42 -25.75
CA SER A 6 2.91 -13.20 -25.47
C SER A 6 2.62 -12.53 -24.12
N PHE A 7 3.59 -12.49 -23.21
CA PHE A 7 3.45 -11.80 -21.93
C PHE A 7 3.70 -10.30 -22.08
N TYR A 8 2.99 -9.50 -21.31
CA TYR A 8 3.26 -8.06 -21.24
C TYR A 8 4.71 -7.82 -20.79
N PRO A 9 5.51 -7.04 -21.52
CA PRO A 9 6.93 -6.83 -21.21
C PRO A 9 7.19 -6.40 -19.76
N THR A 10 6.41 -5.43 -19.26
CA THR A 10 6.50 -4.92 -17.88
C THR A 10 6.31 -6.02 -16.82
N LEU A 11 5.46 -7.02 -17.10
CA LEU A 11 5.24 -8.13 -16.15
C LEU A 11 6.40 -9.14 -16.18
N MET A 12 7.17 -9.16 -17.26
CA MET A 12 8.35 -10.03 -17.40
C MET A 12 9.60 -9.45 -16.72
N GLU A 13 9.64 -8.17 -16.40
CA GLU A 13 10.82 -7.50 -15.84
C GLU A 13 11.32 -8.17 -14.56
N ASN A 14 10.43 -8.53 -13.64
CA ASN A 14 10.80 -9.21 -12.40
C ASN A 14 11.37 -10.62 -12.58
N GLY A 15 11.22 -11.19 -13.76
CA GLY A 15 11.79 -12.50 -14.13
C GLY A 15 13.08 -12.40 -14.93
N ARG A 16 13.59 -11.18 -15.18
CA ARG A 16 14.75 -10.93 -16.04
C ARG A 16 15.87 -10.23 -15.28
N THR A 17 17.09 -10.72 -15.47
CA THR A 17 18.31 -10.06 -14.99
C THR A 17 19.50 -10.47 -15.83
N ALA A 18 20.51 -9.59 -15.98
CA ALA A 18 21.72 -9.81 -16.78
C ALA A 18 21.41 -10.30 -18.22
N GLY A 19 20.37 -9.74 -18.86
CA GLY A 19 19.96 -10.09 -20.23
C GLY A 19 19.31 -11.47 -20.39
N LYS A 20 19.04 -12.19 -19.30
CA LYS A 20 18.43 -13.53 -19.31
C LYS A 20 17.07 -13.52 -18.63
N THR A 21 16.19 -14.43 -19.07
CA THR A 21 14.91 -14.74 -18.42
C THR A 21 15.15 -15.92 -17.48
N TRP A 22 14.91 -15.71 -16.18
CA TRP A 22 15.11 -16.67 -15.11
C TRP A 22 13.80 -17.21 -14.54
N GLY A 23 12.72 -16.48 -14.77
CA GLY A 23 11.41 -16.86 -14.28
C GLY A 23 10.30 -16.33 -15.17
N ILE A 24 9.16 -16.98 -15.09
CA ILE A 24 7.95 -16.63 -15.83
C ILE A 24 6.90 -16.15 -14.83
N PRO A 25 6.21 -15.03 -15.09
CA PRO A 25 5.23 -14.54 -14.15
C PRO A 25 4.05 -15.51 -14.01
N PHE A 26 3.83 -15.98 -12.79
CA PHE A 26 2.67 -16.78 -12.42
C PHE A 26 1.48 -15.91 -12.10
N GLN A 27 1.68 -14.93 -11.24
CA GLN A 27 0.69 -13.90 -10.88
C GLN A 27 1.37 -12.57 -10.65
N ARG A 28 0.60 -11.51 -10.85
CA ARG A 28 1.03 -10.15 -10.52
C ARG A 28 -0.05 -9.44 -9.74
N SER A 29 0.39 -8.67 -8.76
CA SER A 29 -0.46 -7.81 -7.94
C SER A 29 0.26 -6.51 -7.65
N THR A 30 -0.46 -5.53 -7.16
CA THR A 30 0.10 -4.28 -6.65
C THR A 30 -0.62 -3.89 -5.37
N ILE A 31 -0.03 -2.96 -4.62
CA ILE A 31 -0.69 -2.40 -3.44
C ILE A 31 -1.64 -1.31 -3.93
N VAL A 32 -2.84 -1.33 -3.38
CA VAL A 32 -3.86 -0.29 -3.59
C VAL A 32 -4.41 0.16 -2.25
N MET A 33 -5.06 1.30 -2.25
CA MET A 33 -5.79 1.83 -1.11
C MET A 33 -7.26 1.43 -1.24
N TYR A 34 -7.74 0.60 -0.31
CA TYR A 34 -9.16 0.36 -0.11
C TYR A 34 -9.67 1.36 0.92
N TYR A 35 -10.84 1.96 0.70
CA TYR A 35 -11.41 2.90 1.66
C TYR A 35 -12.92 2.74 1.76
N ASN A 36 -13.44 2.94 2.96
CA ASN A 36 -14.85 2.85 3.29
C ASN A 36 -15.52 4.20 2.97
N LYS A 37 -16.32 4.25 1.91
CA LYS A 37 -17.01 5.46 1.44
C LYS A 37 -18.07 5.93 2.44
N ASP A 38 -18.72 5.01 3.17
CA ASP A 38 -19.71 5.38 4.17
C ASP A 38 -19.02 6.08 5.35
N ALA A 39 -17.88 5.55 5.82
CA ALA A 39 -17.09 6.21 6.85
C ALA A 39 -16.59 7.60 6.41
N PHE A 40 -16.26 7.78 5.11
CA PHE A 40 -15.91 9.09 4.56
C PHE A 40 -17.10 10.06 4.65
N ARG A 41 -18.31 9.65 4.26
CA ARG A 41 -19.53 10.46 4.37
C ARG A 41 -19.81 10.86 5.84
N GLU A 42 -19.73 9.88 6.75
CA GLU A 42 -19.93 10.11 8.19
C GLU A 42 -18.93 11.14 8.77
N ALA A 43 -17.68 11.11 8.29
CA ALA A 43 -16.63 12.05 8.70
C ALA A 43 -16.65 13.40 7.96
N GLY A 44 -17.65 13.65 7.09
CA GLY A 44 -17.75 14.87 6.30
C GLY A 44 -16.68 14.99 5.21
N LEU A 45 -16.18 13.84 4.72
CA LEU A 45 -15.25 13.75 3.61
C LEU A 45 -16.00 13.38 2.32
N ASP A 46 -15.50 13.85 1.17
CA ASP A 46 -16.05 13.49 -0.14
C ASP A 46 -15.67 12.02 -0.46
N PRO A 47 -16.65 11.10 -0.56
CA PRO A 47 -16.38 9.68 -0.80
C PRO A 47 -15.81 9.39 -2.20
N ASP A 48 -15.88 10.34 -3.12
CA ASP A 48 -15.36 10.18 -4.48
C ASP A 48 -14.00 10.87 -4.68
N LYS A 49 -13.47 11.48 -3.61
CA LYS A 49 -12.14 12.10 -3.57
C LYS A 49 -11.25 11.46 -2.50
N PRO A 50 -10.74 10.24 -2.74
CA PRO A 50 -9.80 9.63 -1.82
C PRO A 50 -8.50 10.45 -1.75
N PRO A 51 -7.76 10.42 -0.61
CA PRO A 51 -6.54 11.19 -0.45
C PRO A 51 -5.51 10.83 -1.51
N ALA A 52 -4.97 11.84 -2.18
CA ALA A 52 -4.00 11.72 -3.27
C ALA A 52 -2.55 11.98 -2.84
N THR A 53 -2.36 12.59 -1.66
CA THR A 53 -1.06 12.90 -1.07
C THR A 53 -0.94 12.37 0.35
N TRP A 54 0.30 12.23 0.84
CA TRP A 54 0.55 11.86 2.24
C TRP A 54 -0.08 12.85 3.23
N TYR A 55 -0.05 14.12 2.90
CA TYR A 55 -0.69 15.15 3.71
C TYR A 55 -2.21 14.92 3.81
N GLU A 56 -2.87 14.77 2.65
CA GLU A 56 -4.31 14.51 2.61
C GLU A 56 -4.68 13.19 3.31
N LEU A 57 -3.80 12.16 3.21
CA LEU A 57 -4.00 10.90 3.91
C LEU A 57 -4.02 11.09 5.43
N VAL A 58 -3.09 11.88 5.97
CA VAL A 58 -3.05 12.19 7.40
C VAL A 58 -4.28 12.99 7.82
N GLU A 59 -4.67 14.01 7.07
CA GLU A 59 -5.83 14.84 7.40
C GLU A 59 -7.15 14.05 7.32
N ALA A 60 -7.30 13.19 6.31
CA ALA A 60 -8.43 12.26 6.25
C ALA A 60 -8.40 11.26 7.42
N GLY A 61 -7.23 10.69 7.70
CA GLY A 61 -7.03 9.75 8.81
C GLY A 61 -7.43 10.33 10.16
N LYS A 62 -7.11 11.59 10.44
CA LYS A 62 -7.52 12.28 11.67
C LYS A 62 -9.04 12.37 11.82
N LYS A 63 -9.74 12.67 10.73
CA LYS A 63 -11.22 12.76 10.74
C LYS A 63 -11.88 11.39 10.86
N LEU A 64 -11.25 10.36 10.34
CA LEU A 64 -11.78 8.99 10.32
C LEU A 64 -11.45 8.19 11.57
N THR A 65 -10.50 8.66 12.39
CA THR A 65 -10.12 7.99 13.65
C THR A 65 -11.07 8.40 14.77
N ALA A 66 -11.65 7.41 15.42
CA ALA A 66 -12.50 7.64 16.58
C ALA A 66 -11.66 7.98 17.82
N SER A 67 -12.11 8.96 18.61
CA SER A 67 -11.39 9.43 19.80
C SER A 67 -11.29 8.39 20.92
N ASP A 68 -12.19 7.41 20.92
CA ASP A 68 -12.24 6.30 21.90
C ASP A 68 -11.33 5.11 21.49
N GLY A 69 -10.64 5.19 20.34
CA GLY A 69 -9.78 4.11 19.82
C GLY A 69 -10.52 2.93 19.23
N SER A 70 -11.83 2.97 19.10
CA SER A 70 -12.64 1.88 18.53
C SER A 70 -12.46 1.73 17.02
N LYS A 71 -12.11 2.82 16.32
CA LYS A 71 -11.88 2.87 14.89
C LYS A 71 -10.63 3.69 14.56
N TRP A 72 -9.88 3.22 13.60
CA TRP A 72 -8.69 3.89 13.09
C TRP A 72 -8.92 4.45 11.69
N GLY A 73 -8.35 5.60 11.41
CA GLY A 73 -8.46 6.24 10.11
C GLY A 73 -7.83 5.40 9.01
N MET A 74 -6.70 4.76 9.33
CA MET A 74 -6.02 3.91 8.37
C MET A 74 -5.20 2.81 9.04
N MET A 75 -4.86 1.78 8.26
CA MET A 75 -3.87 0.76 8.63
C MET A 75 -3.01 0.36 7.43
N ILE A 76 -1.70 0.28 7.66
CA ILE A 76 -0.71 -0.30 6.75
C ILE A 76 -0.10 -1.51 7.45
N PRO A 77 -0.09 -2.71 6.84
CA PRO A 77 0.42 -3.91 7.51
C PRO A 77 1.94 -3.85 7.67
N SER A 78 2.43 -4.19 8.85
CA SER A 78 3.85 -4.23 9.20
C SER A 78 4.42 -5.63 9.31
N THR A 79 3.62 -6.67 9.01
CA THR A 79 4.03 -8.08 8.90
C THR A 79 3.68 -8.66 7.53
N GLY A 80 4.08 -9.89 7.30
CA GLY A 80 3.88 -10.62 6.06
C GLY A 80 4.77 -10.08 4.94
N TYR A 81 4.49 -8.88 4.46
CA TYR A 81 5.24 -8.25 3.36
C TYR A 81 5.65 -6.80 3.69
N PRO A 82 6.33 -6.54 4.83
CA PRO A 82 6.68 -5.17 5.24
C PRO A 82 7.60 -4.48 4.24
N TYR A 83 8.53 -5.23 3.63
CA TYR A 83 9.41 -4.71 2.57
C TYR A 83 8.63 -4.16 1.37
N TRP A 84 7.47 -4.74 1.05
CA TRP A 84 6.64 -4.30 -0.06
C TRP A 84 5.95 -2.97 0.26
N MET A 85 5.42 -2.82 1.49
CA MET A 85 4.85 -1.57 1.98
C MET A 85 5.90 -0.46 2.07
N PHE A 86 7.07 -0.79 2.63
CA PHE A 86 8.20 0.14 2.70
C PHE A 86 8.68 0.56 1.31
N GLY A 87 8.80 -0.38 0.38
CA GLY A 87 9.14 -0.10 -1.01
C GLY A 87 8.14 0.84 -1.69
N ALA A 88 6.85 0.74 -1.39
CA ALA A 88 5.85 1.68 -1.90
C ALA A 88 6.08 3.09 -1.34
N LEU A 89 6.30 3.21 -0.04
CA LEU A 89 6.56 4.50 0.61
C LEU A 89 7.84 5.17 0.09
N THR A 90 8.92 4.40 -0.09
CA THR A 90 10.17 4.94 -0.64
C THR A 90 10.01 5.39 -2.09
N MET A 91 9.31 4.62 -2.93
CA MET A 91 8.99 5.04 -4.31
C MET A 91 8.16 6.32 -4.34
N GLN A 92 7.19 6.47 -3.45
CA GLN A 92 6.38 7.69 -3.33
C GLN A 92 7.21 8.89 -2.89
N ASN A 93 8.31 8.66 -2.17
CA ASN A 93 9.28 9.69 -1.77
C ASN A 93 10.43 9.87 -2.77
N ASP A 94 10.29 9.31 -3.99
CA ASP A 94 11.28 9.35 -5.07
C ASP A 94 12.64 8.75 -4.69
N GLN A 95 12.62 7.67 -3.91
CA GLN A 95 13.80 6.96 -3.46
C GLN A 95 13.77 5.51 -3.92
N VAL A 96 14.82 5.08 -4.62
CA VAL A 96 15.08 3.66 -4.86
C VAL A 96 15.87 3.06 -3.70
N LEU A 97 15.67 1.78 -3.41
CA LEU A 97 16.36 1.08 -2.33
C LEU A 97 17.62 0.34 -2.77
N MET A 98 17.79 0.17 -4.08
CA MET A 98 18.93 -0.54 -4.64
C MET A 98 19.30 0.03 -6.01
N SER A 99 20.59 -0.02 -6.35
CA SER A 99 21.10 0.33 -7.69
C SER A 99 20.51 -0.60 -8.76
N GLY A 100 20.47 -0.13 -9.99
CA GLY A 100 20.03 -0.96 -11.13
C GLY A 100 20.93 -2.17 -11.39
N SER A 101 22.20 -2.12 -11.00
CA SER A 101 23.17 -3.23 -11.02
C SER A 101 22.98 -4.22 -9.86
N GLY A 102 22.28 -3.83 -8.79
CA GLY A 102 22.04 -4.66 -7.61
C GLY A 102 23.22 -4.77 -6.63
N ASP A 103 24.26 -3.96 -6.82
CA ASP A 103 25.50 -4.00 -6.03
C ASP A 103 25.55 -2.95 -4.89
N GLN A 104 24.63 -2.01 -4.90
CA GLN A 104 24.52 -0.98 -3.87
C GLN A 104 23.11 -0.88 -3.32
N THR A 105 23.00 -0.63 -2.02
CA THR A 105 21.72 -0.39 -1.33
C THR A 105 21.66 1.02 -0.75
N TYR A 106 20.45 1.58 -0.63
CA TYR A 106 20.20 2.95 -0.23
C TYR A 106 19.17 3.04 0.90
N PHE A 107 19.21 2.10 1.85
CA PHE A 107 18.30 2.09 3.00
C PHE A 107 18.55 3.23 3.98
N ASP A 108 19.77 3.76 4.00
CA ASP A 108 20.22 4.89 4.81
C ASP A 108 20.10 6.25 4.09
N ALA A 109 19.67 6.25 2.83
CA ALA A 109 19.42 7.50 2.12
C ALA A 109 18.28 8.29 2.77
N SER A 110 18.37 9.61 2.76
CA SER A 110 17.38 10.48 3.42
C SER A 110 15.94 10.19 2.98
N GLY A 111 15.72 9.92 1.70
CA GLY A 111 14.40 9.59 1.17
C GLY A 111 13.82 8.28 1.72
N ALA A 112 14.68 7.30 2.03
CA ALA A 112 14.27 6.05 2.66
C ALA A 112 13.97 6.25 4.15
N VAL A 113 14.83 6.99 4.84
CA VAL A 113 14.65 7.35 6.27
C VAL A 113 13.36 8.15 6.45
N ASP A 114 13.12 9.17 5.61
CA ASP A 114 11.90 9.98 5.66
C ASP A 114 10.63 9.14 5.42
N ALA A 115 10.69 8.17 4.50
CA ALA A 115 9.58 7.26 4.23
C ALA A 115 9.26 6.37 5.43
N LEU A 116 10.28 5.85 6.11
CA LEU A 116 10.12 5.06 7.34
C LEU A 116 9.62 5.93 8.50
N GLN A 117 10.14 7.14 8.61
CA GLN A 117 9.70 8.10 9.62
C GLN A 117 8.22 8.46 9.42
N PHE A 118 7.80 8.72 8.17
CA PHE A 118 6.39 8.95 7.86
C PHE A 118 5.52 7.78 8.30
N TRP A 119 5.89 6.54 7.97
CA TRP A 119 5.14 5.35 8.39
C TRP A 119 5.01 5.26 9.90
N LYS A 120 6.11 5.46 10.62
CA LYS A 120 6.12 5.51 12.10
C LYS A 120 5.22 6.62 12.63
N ASP A 121 5.29 7.81 12.03
CA ASP A 121 4.57 9.00 12.46
C ASP A 121 3.04 8.85 12.31
N LEU A 122 2.55 8.03 11.39
CA LEU A 122 1.12 7.72 11.28
C LEU A 122 0.52 7.21 12.60
N GLY A 123 1.26 6.38 13.34
CA GLY A 123 0.86 5.91 14.66
C GLY A 123 1.29 6.84 15.77
N SER A 124 2.60 7.10 15.89
CA SER A 124 3.20 7.76 17.05
C SER A 124 2.86 9.25 17.18
N LYS A 125 2.81 9.97 16.05
CA LYS A 125 2.62 11.42 16.01
C LYS A 125 1.21 11.82 15.59
N HIS A 126 0.74 11.26 14.49
CA HIS A 126 -0.55 11.65 13.90
C HIS A 126 -1.73 10.92 14.53
N LYS A 127 -1.49 9.77 15.19
CA LYS A 127 -2.52 8.96 15.87
C LYS A 127 -3.67 8.55 14.94
N VAL A 128 -3.36 8.31 13.66
CA VAL A 128 -4.33 7.89 12.64
C VAL A 128 -4.31 6.38 12.38
N MET A 129 -3.31 5.70 12.95
CA MET A 129 -3.06 4.27 12.84
C MET A 129 -2.66 3.72 14.23
N PRO A 130 -3.00 2.47 14.58
CA PRO A 130 -2.52 1.88 15.83
C PRO A 130 -0.99 1.82 15.85
N GLU A 131 -0.40 2.00 17.03
CA GLU A 131 1.02 1.72 17.26
C GLU A 131 1.25 0.20 17.36
N GLY A 132 2.47 -0.24 17.07
CA GLY A 132 2.83 -1.65 17.15
C GLY A 132 2.62 -2.41 15.84
N THR A 133 2.42 -3.71 15.97
CA THR A 133 2.36 -4.62 14.84
C THR A 133 0.96 -4.68 14.24
N ILE A 134 0.87 -4.49 12.93
CA ILE A 134 -0.36 -4.66 12.14
C ILE A 134 -0.15 -5.89 11.25
N GLU A 135 -0.94 -6.93 11.51
CA GLU A 135 -0.82 -8.20 10.83
C GLU A 135 -1.43 -8.17 9.43
N TRP A 136 -0.67 -8.61 8.43
CA TRP A 136 -1.13 -8.74 7.05
C TRP A 136 -2.39 -9.59 6.93
N GLY A 137 -2.40 -10.74 7.61
CA GLY A 137 -3.49 -11.72 7.48
C GLY A 137 -4.82 -11.23 8.04
N THR A 138 -4.81 -10.43 9.10
CA THR A 138 -6.02 -9.96 9.80
C THR A 138 -6.46 -8.57 9.36
N LEU A 139 -5.62 -7.79 8.67
CA LEU A 139 -5.94 -6.42 8.28
C LEU A 139 -7.20 -6.34 7.42
N ARG A 140 -7.37 -7.26 6.46
CA ARG A 140 -8.58 -7.31 5.65
C ARG A 140 -9.84 -7.50 6.50
N GLN A 141 -9.78 -8.34 7.54
CA GLN A 141 -10.90 -8.54 8.44
C GLN A 141 -11.22 -7.27 9.22
N ASN A 142 -10.19 -6.57 9.73
CA ASN A 142 -10.35 -5.28 10.39
C ASN A 142 -11.05 -4.24 9.50
N PHE A 143 -10.73 -4.24 8.20
CA PHE A 143 -11.40 -3.36 7.24
C PHE A 143 -12.87 -3.75 7.05
N LEU A 144 -13.14 -5.04 6.84
CA LEU A 144 -14.51 -5.54 6.65
C LEU A 144 -15.41 -5.34 7.89
N GLU A 145 -14.82 -5.33 9.08
CA GLU A 145 -15.50 -5.06 10.36
C GLU A 145 -15.60 -3.55 10.67
N GLY A 146 -15.08 -2.68 9.80
CA GLY A 146 -15.10 -1.24 10.00
C GLY A 146 -14.16 -0.71 11.09
N LYS A 147 -13.20 -1.53 11.56
CA LYS A 147 -12.17 -1.14 12.54
C LYS A 147 -11.12 -0.20 11.95
N THR A 148 -11.02 -0.14 10.64
CA THR A 148 -10.21 0.84 9.91
C THR A 148 -10.98 1.34 8.70
N ALA A 149 -10.94 2.65 8.46
CA ALA A 149 -11.60 3.27 7.32
C ALA A 149 -10.78 3.18 6.02
N ILE A 150 -9.46 3.14 6.12
CA ILE A 150 -8.53 3.00 4.98
C ILE A 150 -7.60 1.82 5.24
N MET A 151 -7.41 0.98 4.23
CA MET A 151 -6.50 -0.16 4.26
C MET A 151 -5.60 -0.14 3.03
N TRP A 152 -4.28 -0.24 3.22
CA TRP A 152 -3.37 -0.57 2.12
C TRP A 152 -3.22 -2.08 2.01
N HIS A 153 -3.54 -2.62 0.87
CA HIS A 153 -3.44 -4.07 0.67
C HIS A 153 -3.31 -4.43 -0.80
N SER A 154 -3.00 -5.69 -1.07
CA SER A 154 -2.89 -6.22 -2.43
C SER A 154 -4.21 -6.13 -3.21
N THR A 155 -4.10 -5.88 -4.53
CA THR A 155 -5.21 -6.05 -5.48
C THR A 155 -5.84 -7.45 -5.42
N GLY A 156 -5.11 -8.46 -4.96
CA GLY A 156 -5.62 -9.82 -4.74
C GLY A 156 -6.75 -9.93 -3.72
N ASN A 157 -6.96 -8.89 -2.89
CA ASN A 157 -8.09 -8.87 -1.95
C ASN A 157 -9.40 -8.33 -2.55
N LEU A 158 -9.38 -7.79 -3.77
CA LEU A 158 -10.55 -7.10 -4.35
C LEU A 158 -11.81 -7.97 -4.35
N THR A 159 -11.71 -9.20 -4.82
CA THR A 159 -12.86 -10.13 -4.85
C THR A 159 -13.41 -10.40 -3.45
N THR A 160 -12.53 -10.60 -2.47
CA THR A 160 -12.96 -10.85 -1.09
C THR A 160 -13.64 -9.62 -0.48
N VAL A 161 -13.08 -8.43 -0.69
CA VAL A 161 -13.67 -7.18 -0.21
C VAL A 161 -15.04 -6.96 -0.87
N LYS A 162 -15.11 -7.11 -2.20
CA LYS A 162 -16.35 -6.95 -2.97
C LYS A 162 -17.47 -7.89 -2.47
N ASN A 163 -17.14 -9.12 -2.12
CA ASN A 163 -18.13 -10.11 -1.72
C ASN A 163 -18.55 -10.01 -0.25
N ASN A 164 -17.77 -9.37 0.61
CA ASN A 164 -17.97 -9.40 2.06
C ASN A 164 -18.15 -8.02 2.70
N ALA A 165 -17.80 -6.93 2.04
CA ALA A 165 -18.02 -5.59 2.57
C ALA A 165 -19.54 -5.32 2.68
N LYS A 166 -19.95 -4.83 3.85
CA LYS A 166 -21.35 -4.45 4.14
C LYS A 166 -21.56 -2.94 4.05
N PHE A 167 -20.62 -2.24 3.42
CA PHE A 167 -20.60 -0.80 3.21
C PHE A 167 -20.13 -0.50 1.79
N ASP A 168 -20.41 0.68 1.31
CA ASP A 168 -19.89 1.18 0.04
C ASP A 168 -18.38 1.43 0.17
N PHE A 169 -17.58 0.91 -0.75
CA PHE A 169 -16.14 1.06 -0.72
C PHE A 169 -15.56 1.51 -2.06
N GLY A 170 -14.43 2.16 -1.99
CA GLY A 170 -13.64 2.53 -3.14
C GLY A 170 -12.27 1.86 -3.14
N VAL A 171 -11.68 1.81 -4.33
CA VAL A 171 -10.28 1.43 -4.53
C VAL A 171 -9.58 2.56 -5.26
N ALA A 172 -8.46 2.99 -4.73
CA ALA A 172 -7.68 4.08 -5.29
C ALA A 172 -6.18 3.72 -5.35
N MET A 173 -5.46 4.44 -6.20
CA MET A 173 -4.00 4.41 -6.16
C MET A 173 -3.50 4.92 -4.82
N LEU A 174 -2.34 4.45 -4.38
CA LEU A 174 -1.70 4.95 -3.17
C LEU A 174 -1.41 6.46 -3.30
N PRO A 175 -1.53 7.22 -2.19
CA PRO A 175 -1.19 8.63 -2.18
C PRO A 175 0.31 8.83 -2.39
N SER A 176 0.69 9.97 -2.91
CA SER A 176 2.07 10.33 -3.21
C SER A 176 2.64 11.33 -2.20
N ASN A 177 3.97 11.35 -2.05
CA ASN A 177 4.68 12.51 -1.52
C ASN A 177 5.29 13.31 -2.68
N LYS A 178 6.41 12.85 -3.23
CA LYS A 178 7.09 13.51 -4.37
C LYS A 178 6.60 12.96 -5.73
N ARG A 179 6.25 11.69 -5.77
CA ARG A 179 5.70 11.02 -6.98
C ARG A 179 4.73 9.90 -6.62
N ARG A 180 3.95 9.46 -7.58
CA ARG A 180 3.18 8.23 -7.43
C ARG A 180 4.06 7.01 -7.72
N GLY A 181 3.86 5.95 -6.95
CA GLY A 181 4.57 4.69 -7.16
C GLY A 181 4.17 3.62 -6.17
N THR A 182 4.23 2.39 -6.65
CA THR A 182 4.11 1.19 -5.84
C THR A 182 4.80 0.05 -6.58
N PRO A 183 5.61 -0.77 -5.92
CA PRO A 183 6.25 -1.90 -6.57
C PRO A 183 5.25 -2.99 -6.91
N THR A 184 5.49 -3.67 -8.02
CA THR A 184 4.74 -4.87 -8.39
C THR A 184 5.08 -6.00 -7.43
N GLY A 185 4.07 -6.72 -6.97
CA GLY A 185 4.22 -7.96 -6.25
C GLY A 185 3.84 -9.17 -7.10
N GLY A 186 3.93 -10.35 -6.52
CA GLY A 186 3.56 -11.61 -7.14
C GLY A 186 4.72 -12.60 -7.22
N GLY A 187 4.46 -13.76 -7.83
CA GLY A 187 5.42 -14.84 -7.96
C GLY A 187 5.80 -15.13 -9.41
N ASN A 188 6.97 -15.74 -9.58
CA ASN A 188 7.45 -16.34 -10.82
C ASN A 188 7.61 -17.85 -10.63
N PHE A 189 7.44 -18.61 -11.73
CA PHE A 189 7.95 -19.98 -11.87
C PHE A 189 9.38 -19.95 -12.39
#